data_8f6f13bdd09e5ac9cc0f6ed3a6f25a8a
#
_entry.id   8f6f13bdd09e5ac9cc0f6ed3a6f25a8a
#
_cell.length_a   1.000
_cell.length_b   1.000
_cell.length_c   1.000
_cell.angle_alpha   90.00
_cell.angle_beta   90.00
_cell.angle_gamma   90.00
#
_symmetry.space_group_name_H-M   'P 1'
#
loop_
_entity.id
_entity.type
_entity.pdbx_description
1 polymer ?
#
loop_
_entity_poly.entity_id
_entity_poly.type
_entity_poly.pdbx_seq_one_letter_code
_entity_poly.pdbx_strand_id
1 'polypeptide(L)'
;MTGGHLRLSNVKVIRGGRSILAVEDMQIRQGEFVGVIGTNGAGKTTLMKVCCGLIKPNMGAVRFDGRDLTKLTAWRKANVRKHIGYIPQAAEYNAELPFTLREIVAMGRTSIKPLLCPLNKEDYEIVDNWIDKMDLSQQRSQTFRSLSGGEQQKALIARAMAQDPKILMLDEPCSNLDFNWKYQITEIIEQLHRQNKITIMMVSHETNLIPAGCKRAVLLHEGRVLADGDIEEILEAGVLEKAYQCRLDILNFAGRRYTVNKS
;
A
#
# COMPACT_ATOMS: atom_id res chain seq x y z
N MET A 1 -10.46 -15.82 -4.07
CA MET A 1 -10.83 -14.48 -3.54
C MET A 1 -11.14 -13.57 -4.71
N THR A 2 -12.23 -12.82 -4.64
CA THR A 2 -12.50 -11.76 -5.62
C THR A 2 -11.87 -10.48 -5.07
N GLY A 3 -10.90 -9.87 -5.77
CA GLY A 3 -10.26 -8.62 -5.36
C GLY A 3 -11.26 -7.48 -5.13
N GLY A 4 -10.85 -6.42 -4.44
CA GLY A 4 -11.68 -5.24 -4.21
C GLY A 4 -11.62 -4.27 -5.38
N HIS A 5 -12.73 -3.57 -5.61
CA HIS A 5 -12.83 -2.49 -6.58
C HIS A 5 -12.93 -1.14 -5.87
N LEU A 6 -12.07 -0.20 -6.22
CA LEU A 6 -12.03 1.14 -5.64
C LEU A 6 -12.28 2.20 -6.71
N ARG A 7 -13.12 3.21 -6.40
CA ARG A 7 -13.34 4.36 -7.27
C ARG A 7 -13.38 5.66 -6.47
N LEU A 8 -12.65 6.66 -6.94
CA LEU A 8 -12.67 8.04 -6.48
C LEU A 8 -13.36 8.89 -7.54
N SER A 9 -14.25 9.79 -7.14
CA SER A 9 -14.96 10.69 -8.06
C SER A 9 -14.99 12.09 -7.45
N ASN A 10 -14.39 13.08 -8.15
CA ASN A 10 -14.29 14.49 -7.75
C ASN A 10 -13.79 14.69 -6.31
N VAL A 11 -12.82 13.86 -5.90
CA VAL A 11 -12.28 13.88 -4.54
C VAL A 11 -11.37 15.08 -4.35
N LYS A 12 -11.61 15.86 -3.26
CA LYS A 12 -10.74 16.96 -2.87
C LYS A 12 -10.49 16.94 -1.37
N VAL A 13 -9.22 17.05 -0.98
CA VAL A 13 -8.78 17.20 0.41
C VAL A 13 -8.13 18.56 0.58
N ILE A 14 -8.64 19.34 1.54
CA ILE A 14 -8.15 20.68 1.87
C ILE A 14 -7.67 20.67 3.31
N ARG A 15 -6.48 21.18 3.58
CA ARG A 15 -5.93 21.40 4.92
C ARG A 15 -5.25 22.76 4.98
N GLY A 16 -5.53 23.53 6.04
CA GLY A 16 -4.99 24.88 6.20
C GLY A 16 -5.25 25.80 4.99
N GLY A 17 -6.45 25.68 4.36
CA GLY A 17 -6.80 26.46 3.17
C GLY A 17 -6.14 26.01 1.87
N ARG A 18 -5.24 25.02 1.90
CA ARG A 18 -4.52 24.50 0.71
C ARG A 18 -5.09 23.17 0.25
N SER A 19 -5.22 23.00 -1.07
CA SER A 19 -5.60 21.72 -1.68
C SER A 19 -4.40 20.76 -1.60
N ILE A 20 -4.55 19.70 -0.80
CA ILE A 20 -3.52 18.68 -0.62
C ILE A 20 -3.69 17.53 -1.62
N LEU A 21 -4.94 17.28 -2.04
CA LEU A 21 -5.27 16.25 -3.02
C LEU A 21 -6.50 16.69 -3.81
N ALA A 22 -6.44 16.53 -5.13
CA ALA A 22 -7.56 16.70 -6.05
C ALA A 22 -7.52 15.61 -7.12
N VAL A 23 -8.49 14.70 -7.09
CA VAL A 23 -8.63 13.57 -8.02
C VAL A 23 -10.01 13.66 -8.65
N GLU A 24 -10.09 13.87 -9.96
CA GLU A 24 -11.35 13.98 -10.68
C GLU A 24 -12.05 12.64 -10.80
N ASP A 25 -11.39 11.67 -11.41
CA ASP A 25 -11.82 10.27 -11.47
C ASP A 25 -10.60 9.35 -11.41
N MET A 26 -10.66 8.32 -10.60
CA MET A 26 -9.66 7.27 -10.53
C MET A 26 -10.36 5.97 -10.13
N GLN A 27 -10.07 4.91 -10.85
CA GLN A 27 -10.64 3.60 -10.58
C GLN A 27 -9.54 2.56 -10.48
N ILE A 28 -9.57 1.73 -9.46
CA ILE A 28 -8.72 0.54 -9.34
C ILE A 28 -9.62 -0.67 -9.47
N ARG A 29 -9.36 -1.48 -10.49
CA ARG A 29 -10.16 -2.66 -10.79
C ARG A 29 -9.74 -3.83 -9.91
N GLN A 30 -10.65 -4.75 -9.75
CA GLN A 30 -10.40 -6.00 -9.05
C GLN A 30 -9.23 -6.77 -9.67
N GLY A 31 -8.28 -7.20 -8.82
CA GLY A 31 -7.10 -7.95 -9.25
C GLY A 31 -6.04 -7.11 -9.98
N GLU A 32 -6.23 -5.78 -10.05
CA GLU A 32 -5.25 -4.87 -10.66
C GLU A 32 -4.10 -4.57 -9.70
N PHE A 33 -2.90 -4.40 -10.25
CA PHE A 33 -1.77 -3.87 -9.53
C PHE A 33 -1.44 -2.47 -10.06
N VAL A 34 -1.62 -1.46 -9.21
CA VAL A 34 -1.42 -0.05 -9.56
C VAL A 34 -0.27 0.53 -8.74
N GLY A 35 0.73 1.08 -9.43
CA GLY A 35 1.78 1.90 -8.84
C GLY A 35 1.34 3.35 -8.69
N VAL A 36 1.61 3.98 -7.56
CA VAL A 36 1.43 5.42 -7.36
C VAL A 36 2.79 6.05 -7.18
N ILE A 37 3.17 6.90 -8.10
CA ILE A 37 4.47 7.56 -8.14
C ILE A 37 4.33 9.08 -8.07
N GLY A 38 5.40 9.76 -7.74
CA GLY A 38 5.45 11.23 -7.62
C GLY A 38 6.43 11.69 -6.57
N THR A 39 6.74 12.98 -6.58
CA THR A 39 7.67 13.61 -5.65
C THR A 39 7.18 13.57 -4.20
N ASN A 40 8.10 13.85 -3.27
CA ASN A 40 7.72 14.04 -1.87
C ASN A 40 6.75 15.22 -1.75
N GLY A 41 5.70 15.05 -0.94
CA GLY A 41 4.64 16.05 -0.83
C GLY A 41 3.60 16.05 -1.96
N ALA A 42 3.71 15.20 -2.97
CA ALA A 42 2.73 15.11 -4.07
C ALA A 42 1.33 14.62 -3.67
N GLY A 43 1.12 14.21 -2.39
CA GLY A 43 -0.19 13.77 -1.90
C GLY A 43 -0.40 12.24 -1.90
N LYS A 44 0.65 11.44 -2.18
CA LYS A 44 0.56 9.97 -2.27
C LYS A 44 -0.02 9.30 -1.01
N THR A 45 0.55 9.59 0.16
CA THR A 45 0.04 9.10 1.46
C THR A 45 -1.38 9.59 1.75
N THR A 46 -1.70 10.84 1.36
CA THR A 46 -3.06 11.38 1.50
C THR A 46 -4.03 10.60 0.63
N LEU A 47 -3.67 10.29 -0.62
CA LEU A 47 -4.46 9.46 -1.52
C LEU A 47 -4.72 8.08 -0.90
N MET A 48 -3.66 7.40 -0.40
CA MET A 48 -3.79 6.10 0.27
C MET A 48 -4.76 6.16 1.45
N LYS A 49 -4.61 7.15 2.33
CA LYS A 49 -5.48 7.31 3.51
C LYS A 49 -6.93 7.64 3.14
N VAL A 50 -7.15 8.37 2.06
CA VAL A 50 -8.50 8.64 1.53
C VAL A 50 -9.11 7.34 0.98
N CYS A 51 -8.34 6.55 0.24
CA CYS A 51 -8.76 5.25 -0.29
C CYS A 51 -9.12 4.25 0.83
N CYS A 52 -8.37 4.26 1.94
CA CYS A 52 -8.67 3.45 3.14
C CYS A 52 -9.85 3.99 3.97
N GLY A 53 -10.40 5.16 3.63
CA GLY A 53 -11.43 5.83 4.44
C GLY A 53 -10.91 6.31 5.80
N LEU A 54 -9.58 6.48 5.96
CA LEU A 54 -8.93 7.06 7.15
C LEU A 54 -9.03 8.58 7.14
N ILE A 55 -8.97 9.18 5.95
CA ILE A 55 -9.24 10.62 5.75
C ILE A 55 -10.55 10.75 4.99
N LYS A 56 -11.47 11.55 5.54
CA LYS A 56 -12.68 11.96 4.84
C LYS A 56 -12.34 13.14 3.93
N PRO A 57 -12.61 13.07 2.61
CA PRO A 57 -12.39 14.20 1.72
C PRO A 57 -13.40 15.32 2.01
N ASN A 58 -13.02 16.55 1.67
CA ASN A 58 -13.91 17.72 1.78
C ASN A 58 -15.00 17.70 0.69
N MET A 59 -14.67 17.15 -0.48
CA MET A 59 -15.59 17.03 -1.62
C MET A 59 -15.39 15.67 -2.30
N GLY A 60 -16.41 15.25 -3.04
CA GLY A 60 -16.39 14.03 -3.83
C GLY A 60 -16.76 12.77 -3.06
N ALA A 61 -16.57 11.63 -3.70
CA ALA A 61 -16.95 10.33 -3.17
C ALA A 61 -15.82 9.29 -3.37
N VAL A 62 -15.68 8.41 -2.38
CA VAL A 62 -14.78 7.25 -2.43
C VAL A 62 -15.64 6.01 -2.28
N ARG A 63 -15.65 5.15 -3.29
CA ARG A 63 -16.43 3.91 -3.27
C ARG A 63 -15.52 2.69 -3.25
N PHE A 64 -15.79 1.79 -2.31
CA PHE A 64 -15.17 0.47 -2.25
C PHE A 64 -16.25 -0.60 -2.40
N ASP A 65 -16.13 -1.46 -3.40
CA ASP A 65 -17.15 -2.46 -3.77
C ASP A 65 -18.57 -1.84 -3.84
N GLY A 66 -18.69 -0.67 -4.48
CA GLY A 66 -19.93 0.07 -4.63
C GLY A 66 -20.40 0.86 -3.40
N ARG A 67 -19.79 0.67 -2.22
CA ARG A 67 -20.15 1.36 -0.98
C ARG A 67 -19.41 2.69 -0.86
N ASP A 68 -20.16 3.78 -0.74
CA ASP A 68 -19.60 5.14 -0.60
C ASP A 68 -19.07 5.37 0.83
N LEU A 69 -17.76 5.30 1.01
CA LEU A 69 -17.09 5.49 2.30
C LEU A 69 -17.31 6.88 2.89
N THR A 70 -17.59 7.89 2.08
CA THR A 70 -17.77 9.28 2.55
C THR A 70 -19.07 9.46 3.31
N LYS A 71 -20.07 8.61 3.04
CA LYS A 71 -21.41 8.62 3.64
C LYS A 71 -21.59 7.64 4.79
N LEU A 72 -20.63 6.71 5.00
CA LEU A 72 -20.74 5.72 6.05
C LEU A 72 -20.44 6.32 7.43
N THR A 73 -21.12 5.80 8.45
CA THR A 73 -20.76 6.01 9.86
C THR A 73 -19.41 5.37 10.19
N ALA A 74 -18.78 5.77 11.30
CA ALA A 74 -17.48 5.24 11.72
C ALA A 74 -17.48 3.69 11.81
N TRP A 75 -18.53 3.11 12.40
CA TRP A 75 -18.67 1.66 12.54
C TRP A 75 -18.81 0.95 11.19
N ARG A 76 -19.64 1.48 10.28
CA ARG A 76 -19.77 0.91 8.92
C ARG A 76 -18.50 1.03 8.11
N LYS A 77 -17.72 2.11 8.27
CA LYS A 77 -16.39 2.25 7.67
C LYS A 77 -15.43 1.20 8.22
N ALA A 78 -15.45 0.95 9.54
CA ALA A 78 -14.63 -0.09 10.14
C ALA A 78 -14.90 -1.46 9.51
N ASN A 79 -16.17 -1.79 9.24
CA ASN A 79 -16.52 -3.04 8.56
C ASN A 79 -16.01 -3.10 7.10
N VAL A 80 -15.94 -1.99 6.38
CA VAL A 80 -15.33 -1.96 5.04
C VAL A 80 -13.82 -2.12 5.13
N ARG A 81 -13.16 -1.47 6.10
CA ARG A 81 -11.71 -1.58 6.32
C ARG A 81 -11.22 -2.99 6.65
N LYS A 82 -12.10 -3.87 7.14
CA LYS A 82 -11.79 -5.30 7.29
C LYS A 82 -11.34 -5.96 5.98
N HIS A 83 -11.68 -5.39 4.83
CA HIS A 83 -11.31 -5.89 3.50
C HIS A 83 -10.13 -5.12 2.88
N ILE A 84 -9.53 -4.19 3.61
CA ILE A 84 -8.41 -3.35 3.16
C ILE A 84 -7.21 -3.63 4.05
N GLY A 85 -6.20 -4.32 3.52
CA GLY A 85 -4.89 -4.43 4.16
C GLY A 85 -4.12 -3.14 3.91
N TYR A 86 -3.82 -2.38 4.96
CA TYR A 86 -3.03 -1.15 4.84
C TYR A 86 -1.72 -1.26 5.60
N ILE A 87 -0.63 -1.04 4.89
CA ILE A 87 0.71 -0.96 5.45
C ILE A 87 1.17 0.49 5.30
N PRO A 88 1.22 1.24 6.42
CA PRO A 88 1.65 2.64 6.40
C PRO A 88 3.18 2.73 6.24
N GLN A 89 3.65 3.93 5.89
CA GLN A 89 5.07 4.24 5.87
C GLN A 89 5.71 4.00 7.25
N ALA A 90 6.97 3.57 7.28
CA ALA A 90 7.69 3.20 8.50
C ALA A 90 7.65 4.27 9.61
N ALA A 91 7.65 5.55 9.26
CA ALA A 91 7.55 6.65 10.21
C ALA A 91 6.18 6.78 10.91
N GLU A 92 5.15 6.06 10.46
CA GLU A 92 3.79 6.16 10.98
C GLU A 92 3.42 5.07 12.00
N TYR A 93 4.27 4.09 12.21
CA TYR A 93 4.02 3.07 13.24
C TYR A 93 5.10 3.10 14.32
N ASN A 94 4.68 2.78 15.54
CA ASN A 94 5.59 2.72 16.67
C ASN A 94 6.22 1.31 16.76
N ALA A 95 7.50 1.19 16.38
CA ALA A 95 8.25 -0.07 16.50
C ALA A 95 8.61 -0.42 17.96
N GLU A 96 8.48 0.51 18.90
CA GLU A 96 8.82 0.34 20.32
C GLU A 96 7.79 -0.49 21.11
N LEU A 97 6.68 -0.89 20.47
CA LEU A 97 5.66 -1.68 21.14
C LEU A 97 6.22 -3.04 21.59
N PRO A 98 5.97 -3.46 22.85
CA PRO A 98 6.53 -4.69 23.41
C PRO A 98 5.78 -5.96 22.99
N PHE A 99 5.22 -5.98 21.77
CA PHE A 99 4.54 -7.12 21.21
C PHE A 99 5.52 -8.06 20.51
N THR A 100 5.27 -9.35 20.61
CA THR A 100 5.96 -10.36 19.81
C THR A 100 5.53 -10.30 18.35
N LEU A 101 6.36 -10.84 17.46
CA LEU A 101 6.02 -10.96 16.04
C LEU A 101 4.66 -11.65 15.86
N ARG A 102 4.41 -12.74 16.60
CA ARG A 102 3.15 -13.47 16.51
C ARG A 102 1.94 -12.62 16.91
N GLU A 103 2.08 -11.81 17.97
CA GLU A 103 1.01 -10.89 18.40
C GLU A 103 0.77 -9.79 17.36
N ILE A 104 1.82 -9.24 16.73
CA ILE A 104 1.68 -8.27 15.64
C ILE A 104 0.88 -8.88 14.48
N VAL A 105 1.22 -10.09 14.05
CA VAL A 105 0.48 -10.76 12.95
C VAL A 105 -0.95 -11.09 13.38
N ALA A 106 -1.17 -11.50 14.64
CA ALA A 106 -2.48 -11.78 15.19
C ALA A 106 -3.43 -10.57 15.23
N MET A 107 -2.89 -9.33 15.29
CA MET A 107 -3.69 -8.11 15.16
C MET A 107 -4.46 -8.06 13.82
N GLY A 108 -3.95 -8.68 12.75
CA GLY A 108 -4.67 -8.84 11.49
C GLY A 108 -5.98 -9.60 11.68
N ARG A 109 -5.95 -10.70 12.42
CA ARG A 109 -7.17 -11.49 12.75
C ARG A 109 -8.10 -10.75 13.71
N THR A 110 -7.55 -10.09 14.73
CA THR A 110 -8.34 -9.31 15.69
C THR A 110 -9.16 -8.21 14.97
N SER A 111 -8.61 -7.59 13.93
CA SER A 111 -9.25 -6.50 13.20
C SER A 111 -10.57 -6.90 12.52
N ILE A 112 -10.76 -8.17 12.20
CA ILE A 112 -11.96 -8.68 11.49
C ILE A 112 -12.98 -9.33 12.43
N LYS A 113 -12.61 -9.63 13.67
CA LYS A 113 -13.51 -10.20 14.68
C LYS A 113 -14.46 -9.15 15.25
N PRO A 114 -15.58 -9.57 15.84
CA PRO A 114 -16.38 -8.70 16.70
C PRO A 114 -15.57 -8.16 17.87
N LEU A 115 -15.95 -6.99 18.37
CA LEU A 115 -15.30 -6.38 19.53
C LEU A 115 -15.34 -7.35 20.74
N LEU A 116 -14.22 -7.48 21.45
CA LEU A 116 -14.03 -8.37 22.61
C LEU A 116 -14.12 -9.88 22.30
N CYS A 117 -14.18 -10.27 21.03
CA CYS A 117 -14.16 -11.68 20.66
C CYS A 117 -12.69 -12.18 20.63
N PRO A 118 -12.31 -13.16 21.44
CA PRO A 118 -10.97 -13.72 21.43
C PRO A 118 -10.69 -14.45 20.10
N LEU A 119 -9.41 -14.54 19.77
CA LEU A 119 -8.97 -15.39 18.65
C LEU A 119 -9.11 -16.86 19.04
N ASN A 120 -9.58 -17.67 18.10
CA ASN A 120 -9.69 -19.12 18.25
C ASN A 120 -8.48 -19.84 17.62
N LYS A 121 -8.48 -21.17 17.67
CA LYS A 121 -7.39 -22.01 17.14
C LYS A 121 -7.17 -21.77 15.64
N GLU A 122 -8.24 -21.67 14.85
CA GLU A 122 -8.16 -21.43 13.40
C GLU A 122 -7.52 -20.07 13.08
N ASP A 123 -7.80 -19.02 13.88
CA ASP A 123 -7.18 -17.73 13.72
C ASP A 123 -5.66 -17.81 13.92
N TYR A 124 -5.22 -18.55 14.96
CA TYR A 124 -3.79 -18.74 15.20
C TYR A 124 -3.12 -19.62 14.14
N GLU A 125 -3.80 -20.59 13.57
CA GLU A 125 -3.30 -21.38 12.43
C GLU A 125 -3.07 -20.48 11.19
N ILE A 126 -3.97 -19.53 10.93
CA ILE A 126 -3.79 -18.54 9.86
C ILE A 126 -2.60 -17.63 10.16
N VAL A 127 -2.47 -17.15 11.39
CA VAL A 127 -1.34 -16.32 11.86
C VAL A 127 -0.01 -17.05 11.63
N ASP A 128 0.09 -18.28 12.13
CA ASP A 128 1.30 -19.08 12.03
C ASP A 128 1.65 -19.41 10.59
N ASN A 129 0.66 -19.72 9.74
CA ASN A 129 0.87 -19.94 8.31
C ASN A 129 1.41 -18.70 7.59
N TRP A 130 0.96 -17.49 7.94
CA TRP A 130 1.52 -16.26 7.35
C TRP A 130 2.93 -15.95 7.86
N ILE A 131 3.24 -16.27 9.11
CA ILE A 131 4.61 -16.16 9.64
C ILE A 131 5.54 -17.11 8.87
N ASP A 132 5.12 -18.35 8.64
CA ASP A 132 5.89 -19.36 7.90
C ASP A 132 6.08 -18.93 6.42
N LYS A 133 5.04 -18.42 5.77
CA LYS A 133 5.12 -17.89 4.38
C LYS A 133 6.07 -16.71 4.23
N MET A 134 6.29 -15.94 5.29
CA MET A 134 7.25 -14.82 5.30
C MET A 134 8.65 -15.26 5.72
N ASP A 135 8.86 -16.55 5.98
CA ASP A 135 10.13 -17.10 6.47
C ASP A 135 10.59 -16.43 7.77
N LEU A 136 9.64 -16.34 8.74
CA LEU A 136 9.84 -15.73 10.05
C LEU A 136 9.56 -16.68 11.23
N SER A 137 9.54 -18.00 10.97
CA SER A 137 9.16 -19.01 11.98
C SER A 137 10.08 -19.00 13.20
N GLN A 138 11.37 -18.70 13.00
CA GLN A 138 12.37 -18.64 14.06
C GLN A 138 12.22 -17.39 14.95
N GLN A 139 11.63 -16.31 14.41
CA GLN A 139 11.45 -15.03 15.09
C GLN A 139 10.07 -14.92 15.77
N ARG A 140 9.24 -15.96 15.71
CA ARG A 140 7.83 -15.96 16.17
C ARG A 140 7.61 -15.37 17.57
N SER A 141 8.49 -15.68 18.52
CA SER A 141 8.44 -15.22 19.90
C SER A 141 9.30 -13.98 20.20
N GLN A 142 10.07 -13.50 19.22
CA GLN A 142 10.86 -12.30 19.38
C GLN A 142 9.96 -11.06 19.44
N THR A 143 10.40 -10.04 20.18
CA THR A 143 9.70 -8.73 20.18
C THR A 143 9.85 -8.04 18.84
N PHE A 144 8.80 -7.38 18.38
CA PHE A 144 8.80 -6.69 17.08
C PHE A 144 9.95 -5.69 16.93
N ARG A 145 10.27 -4.97 18.01
CA ARG A 145 11.38 -4.00 18.03
C ARG A 145 12.77 -4.64 17.85
N SER A 146 12.94 -5.91 18.20
CA SER A 146 14.24 -6.60 18.06
C SER A 146 14.49 -7.16 16.66
N LEU A 147 13.46 -7.13 15.80
CA LEU A 147 13.55 -7.56 14.42
C LEU A 147 14.31 -6.52 13.58
N SER A 148 15.03 -6.98 12.56
CA SER A 148 15.57 -6.09 11.52
C SER A 148 14.45 -5.37 10.77
N GLY A 149 14.76 -4.23 10.11
CA GLY A 149 13.77 -3.48 9.35
C GLY A 149 13.04 -4.31 8.29
N GLY A 150 13.77 -5.21 7.61
CA GLY A 150 13.19 -6.12 6.64
C GLY A 150 12.26 -7.17 7.26
N GLU A 151 12.62 -7.75 8.41
CA GLU A 151 11.76 -8.67 9.15
C GLU A 151 10.52 -7.97 9.69
N GLN A 152 10.66 -6.73 10.19
CA GLN A 152 9.50 -5.91 10.58
C GLN A 152 8.55 -5.69 9.41
N GLN A 153 9.09 -5.38 8.24
CA GLN A 153 8.27 -5.18 7.03
C GLN A 153 7.56 -6.46 6.61
N LYS A 154 8.24 -7.62 6.64
CA LYS A 154 7.62 -8.93 6.40
C LYS A 154 6.50 -9.22 7.43
N ALA A 155 6.72 -8.90 8.71
CA ALA A 155 5.70 -9.07 9.75
C ALA A 155 4.46 -8.18 9.50
N LEU A 156 4.64 -6.94 9.03
CA LEU A 156 3.53 -6.06 8.65
C LEU A 156 2.77 -6.58 7.43
N ILE A 157 3.46 -7.16 6.45
CA ILE A 157 2.83 -7.83 5.31
C ILE A 157 2.03 -9.06 5.80
N ALA A 158 2.64 -9.92 6.64
CA ALA A 158 1.95 -11.06 7.24
C ALA A 158 0.69 -10.64 8.00
N ARG A 159 0.76 -9.58 8.81
CA ARG A 159 -0.38 -9.01 9.53
C ARG A 159 -1.50 -8.57 8.58
N ALA A 160 -1.15 -7.84 7.52
CA ALA A 160 -2.13 -7.38 6.55
C ALA A 160 -2.78 -8.55 5.81
N MET A 161 -2.00 -9.57 5.45
CA MET A 161 -2.50 -10.75 4.75
C MET A 161 -3.30 -11.71 5.65
N ALA A 162 -2.97 -11.80 6.94
CA ALA A 162 -3.76 -12.54 7.93
C ALA A 162 -5.20 -12.00 8.09
N GLN A 163 -5.42 -10.73 7.74
CA GLN A 163 -6.75 -10.11 7.68
C GLN A 163 -7.62 -10.64 6.53
N ASP A 164 -7.04 -11.35 5.55
CA ASP A 164 -7.68 -11.81 4.31
C ASP A 164 -8.27 -10.64 3.47
N PRO A 165 -7.45 -9.65 3.11
CA PRO A 165 -7.92 -8.44 2.47
C PRO A 165 -8.26 -8.67 0.98
N LYS A 166 -9.21 -7.90 0.46
CA LYS A 166 -9.52 -7.84 -0.98
C LYS A 166 -8.57 -6.91 -1.73
N ILE A 167 -8.04 -5.88 -1.05
CA ILE A 167 -7.05 -4.95 -1.57
C ILE A 167 -5.94 -4.75 -0.55
N LEU A 168 -4.70 -4.78 -1.02
CA LEU A 168 -3.51 -4.47 -0.24
C LEU A 168 -2.99 -3.10 -0.66
N MET A 169 -2.89 -2.19 0.29
CA MET A 169 -2.40 -0.84 0.10
C MET A 169 -1.07 -0.66 0.83
N LEU A 170 -0.03 -0.33 0.09
CA LEU A 170 1.36 -0.29 0.54
C LEU A 170 1.90 1.13 0.37
N ASP A 171 2.15 1.83 1.47
CA ASP A 171 2.68 3.20 1.45
C ASP A 171 4.19 3.17 1.66
N GLU A 172 4.96 3.24 0.57
CA GLU A 172 6.41 3.15 0.55
C GLU A 172 6.98 1.93 1.30
N PRO A 173 6.59 0.70 0.94
CA PRO A 173 6.91 -0.51 1.72
C PRO A 173 8.40 -0.85 1.77
N CYS A 174 9.22 -0.24 0.91
CA CYS A 174 10.66 -0.46 0.84
C CYS A 174 11.47 0.71 1.42
N SER A 175 10.81 1.75 1.97
CA SER A 175 11.53 2.90 2.55
C SER A 175 12.35 2.48 3.77
N ASN A 176 13.54 3.07 3.92
CA ASN A 176 14.47 2.83 5.03
C ASN A 176 14.99 1.38 5.16
N LEU A 177 14.83 0.57 4.13
CA LEU A 177 15.42 -0.77 4.03
C LEU A 177 16.75 -0.72 3.29
N ASP A 178 17.66 -1.62 3.63
CA ASP A 178 18.88 -1.83 2.85
C ASP A 178 18.57 -2.45 1.47
N PHE A 179 19.59 -2.46 0.60
CA PHE A 179 19.45 -2.89 -0.78
C PHE A 179 18.84 -4.29 -0.92
N ASN A 180 19.31 -5.26 -0.16
CA ASN A 180 18.86 -6.65 -0.24
C ASN A 180 17.39 -6.78 0.17
N TRP A 181 17.01 -6.16 1.30
CA TRP A 181 15.63 -6.18 1.79
C TRP A 181 14.64 -5.51 0.84
N LYS A 182 15.02 -4.40 0.19
CA LYS A 182 14.17 -3.74 -0.82
C LYS A 182 13.72 -4.71 -1.91
N TYR A 183 14.66 -5.49 -2.44
CA TYR A 183 14.35 -6.46 -3.49
C TYR A 183 13.54 -7.65 -2.98
N GLN A 184 13.86 -8.19 -1.81
CA GLN A 184 13.07 -9.28 -1.21
C GLN A 184 11.62 -8.86 -0.96
N ILE A 185 11.38 -7.66 -0.40
CA ILE A 185 10.01 -7.15 -0.18
C ILE A 185 9.28 -6.96 -1.50
N THR A 186 9.94 -6.44 -2.53
CA THR A 186 9.37 -6.29 -3.87
C THR A 186 8.94 -7.63 -4.46
N GLU A 187 9.76 -8.67 -4.32
CA GLU A 187 9.45 -10.02 -4.79
C GLU A 187 8.28 -10.65 -4.03
N ILE A 188 8.23 -10.47 -2.70
CA ILE A 188 7.10 -10.93 -1.88
C ILE A 188 5.79 -10.28 -2.36
N ILE A 189 5.78 -8.97 -2.59
CA ILE A 189 4.60 -8.24 -3.08
C ILE A 189 4.16 -8.78 -4.44
N GLU A 190 5.09 -9.02 -5.35
CA GLU A 190 4.80 -9.59 -6.66
C GLU A 190 4.23 -11.01 -6.57
N GLN A 191 4.80 -11.86 -5.72
CA GLN A 191 4.29 -13.21 -5.47
C GLN A 191 2.88 -13.19 -4.89
N LEU A 192 2.61 -12.30 -3.93
CA LEU A 192 1.27 -12.13 -3.34
C LEU A 192 0.23 -11.76 -4.40
N HIS A 193 0.56 -10.83 -5.31
CA HIS A 193 -0.32 -10.46 -6.41
C HIS A 193 -0.61 -11.64 -7.33
N ARG A 194 0.43 -12.36 -7.80
CA ARG A 194 0.30 -13.47 -8.73
C ARG A 194 -0.47 -14.65 -8.15
N GLN A 195 -0.18 -15.03 -6.90
CA GLN A 195 -0.75 -16.22 -6.27
C GLN A 195 -2.18 -16.00 -5.76
N ASN A 196 -2.46 -14.83 -5.20
CA ASN A 196 -3.73 -14.57 -4.54
C ASN A 196 -4.71 -13.75 -5.40
N LYS A 197 -4.28 -13.24 -6.56
CA LYS A 197 -5.07 -12.33 -7.42
C LYS A 197 -5.66 -11.15 -6.63
N ILE A 198 -4.97 -10.73 -5.56
CA ILE A 198 -5.36 -9.62 -4.72
C ILE A 198 -5.16 -8.31 -5.50
N THR A 199 -6.05 -7.34 -5.32
CA THR A 199 -5.84 -5.98 -5.82
C THR A 199 -4.71 -5.33 -5.03
N ILE A 200 -3.75 -4.69 -5.70
CA ILE A 200 -2.64 -3.98 -5.02
C ILE A 200 -2.59 -2.53 -5.46
N MET A 201 -2.42 -1.64 -4.50
CA MET A 201 -2.05 -0.25 -4.71
C MET A 201 -0.77 0.04 -3.93
N MET A 202 0.33 0.34 -4.62
CA MET A 202 1.65 0.54 -4.02
C MET A 202 2.19 1.92 -4.34
N VAL A 203 2.50 2.68 -3.31
CA VAL A 203 3.25 3.93 -3.43
C VAL A 203 4.75 3.63 -3.47
N SER A 204 5.46 4.20 -4.42
CA SER A 204 6.92 4.18 -4.47
C SER A 204 7.45 5.48 -5.04
N HIS A 205 8.59 5.95 -4.54
CA HIS A 205 9.38 7.01 -5.16
C HIS A 205 10.57 6.44 -5.96
N GLU A 206 10.87 5.15 -5.81
CA GLU A 206 11.90 4.43 -6.55
C GLU A 206 11.25 3.56 -7.64
N THR A 207 11.45 3.92 -8.91
CA THR A 207 10.81 3.24 -10.05
C THR A 207 11.27 1.80 -10.24
N ASN A 208 12.54 1.51 -9.89
CA ASN A 208 13.14 0.18 -9.96
C ASN A 208 12.61 -0.81 -8.90
N LEU A 209 11.90 -0.31 -7.89
CA LEU A 209 11.26 -1.12 -6.87
C LEU A 209 9.77 -1.41 -7.18
N ILE A 210 9.26 -0.92 -8.31
CA ILE A 210 7.92 -1.29 -8.75
C ILE A 210 8.00 -2.68 -9.40
N PRO A 211 7.25 -3.68 -8.88
CA PRO A 211 7.27 -5.03 -9.44
C PRO A 211 6.88 -5.09 -10.91
N ALA A 212 7.43 -6.04 -11.66
CA ALA A 212 7.11 -6.23 -13.08
C ALA A 212 5.64 -6.59 -13.34
N GLY A 213 4.96 -7.13 -12.34
CA GLY A 213 3.51 -7.40 -12.37
C GLY A 213 2.64 -6.15 -12.33
N CYS A 214 3.19 -4.99 -11.95
CA CYS A 214 2.50 -3.70 -12.01
C CYS A 214 2.46 -3.22 -13.46
N LYS A 215 1.27 -3.15 -14.05
CA LYS A 215 1.06 -2.74 -15.46
C LYS A 215 0.50 -1.34 -15.60
N ARG A 216 0.07 -0.71 -14.52
CA ARG A 216 -0.50 0.64 -14.53
C ARG A 216 0.13 1.47 -13.43
N ALA A 217 0.41 2.72 -13.75
CA ALA A 217 0.87 3.71 -12.79
C ALA A 217 0.00 4.96 -12.81
N VAL A 218 -0.07 5.60 -11.63
CA VAL A 218 -0.68 6.92 -11.42
C VAL A 218 0.44 7.86 -10.98
N LEU A 219 0.72 8.87 -11.79
CA LEU A 219 1.70 9.91 -11.48
C LEU A 219 1.00 11.07 -10.78
N LEU A 220 1.37 11.30 -9.52
CA LEU A 220 0.91 12.44 -8.73
C LEU A 220 1.93 13.58 -8.74
N HIS A 221 1.42 14.80 -8.93
CA HIS A 221 2.18 16.03 -8.80
C HIS A 221 1.32 17.10 -8.12
N GLU A 222 1.83 17.76 -7.09
CA GLU A 222 1.14 18.83 -6.33
C GLU A 222 -0.33 18.51 -5.96
N GLY A 223 -0.56 17.30 -5.52
CA GLY A 223 -1.89 16.84 -5.11
C GLY A 223 -2.85 16.51 -6.25
N ARG A 224 -2.40 16.48 -7.50
CA ARG A 224 -3.21 16.17 -8.69
C ARG A 224 -2.69 14.94 -9.40
N VAL A 225 -3.57 14.23 -10.07
CA VAL A 225 -3.18 13.18 -11.03
C VAL A 225 -2.69 13.88 -12.29
N LEU A 226 -1.40 13.76 -12.54
CA LEU A 226 -0.77 14.31 -13.75
C LEU A 226 -0.91 13.36 -14.94
N ALA A 227 -0.79 12.06 -14.68
CA ALA A 227 -0.98 11.01 -15.67
C ALA A 227 -1.46 9.71 -14.98
N ASP A 228 -2.25 8.90 -15.69
CA ASP A 228 -2.79 7.62 -15.25
C ASP A 228 -2.92 6.70 -16.47
N GLY A 229 -2.16 5.63 -16.53
CA GLY A 229 -2.13 4.76 -17.70
C GLY A 229 -1.13 3.63 -17.59
N ASP A 230 -0.73 3.07 -18.72
CA ASP A 230 0.28 2.03 -18.79
C ASP A 230 1.58 2.48 -18.16
N ILE A 231 2.18 1.59 -17.34
CA ILE A 231 3.41 1.94 -16.62
C ILE A 231 4.58 2.26 -17.55
N GLU A 232 4.61 1.66 -18.76
CA GLU A 232 5.65 1.92 -19.76
C GLU A 232 5.58 3.38 -20.21
N GLU A 233 4.36 3.88 -20.49
CA GLU A 233 4.12 5.26 -20.92
C GLU A 233 4.36 6.26 -19.78
N ILE A 234 3.92 5.92 -18.57
CA ILE A 234 4.10 6.80 -17.40
C ILE A 234 5.57 6.95 -17.00
N LEU A 235 6.36 5.88 -17.15
CA LEU A 235 7.79 5.89 -16.83
C LEU A 235 8.66 6.39 -17.98
N GLU A 236 8.10 7.03 -18.99
CA GLU A 236 8.90 7.76 -19.97
C GLU A 236 9.51 9.05 -19.38
N ALA A 237 10.75 9.38 -19.80
CA ALA A 237 11.47 10.53 -19.29
C ALA A 237 10.65 11.83 -19.41
N GLY A 238 10.07 12.10 -20.60
CA GLY A 238 9.29 13.31 -20.84
C GLY A 238 8.02 13.45 -20.00
N VAL A 239 7.46 12.35 -19.48
CA VAL A 239 6.32 12.37 -18.56
C VAL A 239 6.80 12.64 -17.13
N LEU A 240 7.85 11.94 -16.69
CA LEU A 240 8.40 12.09 -15.35
C LEU A 240 9.05 13.45 -15.12
N GLU A 241 9.75 14.01 -16.11
CA GLU A 241 10.39 15.33 -16.03
C GLU A 241 9.39 16.44 -15.66
N LYS A 242 8.13 16.33 -16.10
CA LYS A 242 7.07 17.29 -15.73
C LYS A 242 6.75 17.27 -14.24
N ALA A 243 6.82 16.10 -13.61
CA ALA A 243 6.54 15.96 -12.19
C ALA A 243 7.77 16.22 -11.31
N TYR A 244 8.95 15.77 -11.76
CA TYR A 244 10.19 15.87 -10.99
C TYR A 244 10.96 17.17 -11.21
N GLN A 245 10.59 17.95 -12.25
CA GLN A 245 11.19 19.24 -12.60
C GLN A 245 12.72 19.17 -12.78
N CYS A 246 13.22 18.04 -13.26
CA CYS A 246 14.61 17.80 -13.59
C CYS A 246 14.71 16.93 -14.84
N ARG A 247 15.86 16.99 -15.54
CA ARG A 247 16.10 16.12 -16.69
C ARG A 247 16.39 14.71 -16.22
N LEU A 248 15.72 13.72 -16.84
CA LEU A 248 15.80 12.33 -16.46
C LEU A 248 16.12 11.44 -17.67
N ASP A 249 16.88 10.39 -17.43
CA ASP A 249 16.98 9.24 -18.32
C ASP A 249 16.36 8.00 -17.64
N ILE A 250 15.76 7.14 -18.44
CA ILE A 250 15.21 5.86 -17.99
C ILE A 250 16.09 4.75 -18.53
N LEU A 251 16.75 4.05 -17.62
CA LEU A 251 17.56 2.89 -17.94
C LEU A 251 16.77 1.60 -17.68
N ASN A 252 16.63 0.78 -18.72
CA ASN A 252 16.05 -0.56 -18.57
C ASN A 252 17.19 -1.58 -18.38
N PHE A 253 17.24 -2.17 -17.19
CA PHE A 253 18.25 -3.18 -16.89
C PHE A 253 17.62 -4.36 -16.15
N ALA A 254 17.87 -5.59 -16.62
CA ALA A 254 17.33 -6.82 -16.02
C ALA A 254 15.81 -6.81 -15.76
N GLY A 255 15.02 -6.21 -16.69
CA GLY A 255 13.57 -6.10 -16.57
C GLY A 255 13.08 -5.07 -15.55
N ARG A 256 13.96 -4.23 -15.02
CA ARG A 256 13.64 -3.13 -14.10
C ARG A 256 13.97 -1.79 -14.73
N ARG A 257 13.24 -0.76 -14.31
CA ARG A 257 13.42 0.62 -14.81
C ARG A 257 14.04 1.48 -13.73
N TYR A 258 15.14 2.08 -14.07
CA TYR A 258 15.90 2.98 -13.19
C TYR A 258 15.77 4.40 -13.72
N THR A 259 15.20 5.27 -12.90
CA THR A 259 15.20 6.71 -13.19
C THR A 259 16.52 7.30 -12.70
N VAL A 260 17.28 7.90 -13.60
CA VAL A 260 18.56 8.55 -13.32
C VAL A 260 18.51 10.01 -13.70
N ASN A 261 19.14 10.88 -12.89
CA ASN A 261 19.24 12.29 -13.21
C ASN A 261 20.25 12.49 -14.35
N LYS A 262 19.84 13.25 -15.36
CA LYS A 262 20.70 13.64 -16.46
C LYS A 262 21.36 14.95 -16.05
N SER A 263 22.55 14.86 -15.49
CA SER A 263 23.39 16.01 -15.14
C SER A 263 23.82 16.81 -16.36
#